data_eb02b544e32897cc4dc7e39432f213c5
#
_entry.id   eb02b544e32897cc4dc7e39432f213c5
#
_cell.length_a   1.000
_cell.length_b   1.000
_cell.length_c   1.000
_cell.angle_alpha   90.00
_cell.angle_beta   90.00
_cell.angle_gamma   90.00
#
_symmetry.space_group_name_H-M   'P 1'
#
loop_
_entity.id
_entity.type
_entity.pdbx_description
1 polymer ?
#
loop_
_entity_poly.entity_id
_entity_poly.type
_entity_poly.pdbx_seq_one_letter_code
_entity_poly.pdbx_strand_id
1 'polypeptide(L)'
;MTVSTYKILIVDDEASIRRGLRSTLTGLGFESAEAARGEEALSLVRTSRFDAILLDLKMPGIGGLETCCRIRQIAPRLPILVISVSDSEDGKVEALDAGADDYITKPFSVKELMARLRATIRRAQMPEQKADDVIAIGDIELHPTRRLVLKSGRPVHLTPKQFDLLRFLMCHSGRPVPHERLLKFVWGSEYQGELEYLRTFMSQIRKKIEDDPANPKYLLTDAYVGYRFCEAF
;
A
#
# COMPACT_ATOMS: atom_id res chain seq x y z
N MET A 1 12.85 -27.51 -2.57
CA MET A 1 12.25 -26.25 -2.14
C MET A 1 12.07 -25.42 -3.39
N THR A 2 10.84 -25.32 -3.90
CA THR A 2 10.51 -24.44 -5.03
C THR A 2 10.64 -23.01 -4.55
N VAL A 3 11.68 -22.31 -5.01
CA VAL A 3 11.81 -20.87 -4.81
C VAL A 3 10.64 -20.26 -5.58
N SER A 4 9.66 -19.77 -4.87
CA SER A 4 8.55 -19.02 -5.49
C SER A 4 9.14 -17.76 -6.09
N THR A 5 9.21 -17.72 -7.42
CA THR A 5 9.74 -16.58 -8.15
C THR A 5 8.64 -15.52 -8.22
N TYR A 6 8.84 -14.37 -7.61
CA TYR A 6 7.89 -13.26 -7.66
C TYR A 6 7.82 -12.65 -9.05
N LYS A 7 6.62 -12.34 -9.51
CA LYS A 7 6.37 -11.73 -10.80
C LYS A 7 5.95 -10.27 -10.66
N ILE A 8 6.75 -9.37 -11.23
CA ILE A 8 6.59 -7.92 -11.11
C ILE A 8 6.13 -7.33 -12.44
N LEU A 9 5.11 -6.50 -12.43
CA LEU A 9 4.73 -5.70 -13.59
C LEU A 9 5.44 -4.36 -13.55
N ILE A 10 6.19 -4.05 -14.60
CA ILE A 10 6.89 -2.78 -14.79
C ILE A 10 6.07 -1.93 -15.77
N VAL A 11 5.62 -0.75 -15.31
CA VAL A 11 4.79 0.17 -16.11
C VAL A 11 5.49 1.51 -16.17
N ASP A 12 6.07 1.84 -17.32
CA ASP A 12 6.82 3.07 -17.57
C ASP A 12 6.85 3.29 -19.09
N ASP A 13 6.68 4.49 -19.60
CA ASP A 13 6.67 4.75 -21.04
C ASP A 13 8.09 4.71 -21.64
N GLU A 14 9.12 4.95 -20.83
CA GLU A 14 10.52 4.92 -21.25
C GLU A 14 11.05 3.47 -21.39
N ALA A 15 11.29 3.02 -22.62
CA ALA A 15 11.82 1.68 -22.88
C ALA A 15 13.19 1.41 -22.24
N SER A 16 14.01 2.44 -22.03
CA SER A 16 15.31 2.37 -21.36
C SER A 16 15.15 2.02 -19.89
N ILE A 17 14.19 2.65 -19.20
CA ILE A 17 13.87 2.40 -17.80
C ILE A 17 13.30 0.99 -17.63
N ARG A 18 12.32 0.60 -18.45
CA ARG A 18 11.77 -0.75 -18.40
C ARG A 18 12.84 -1.83 -18.56
N ARG A 19 13.74 -1.68 -19.57
CA ARG A 19 14.85 -2.63 -19.76
C ARG A 19 15.80 -2.67 -18.58
N GLY A 20 16.17 -1.52 -18.02
CA GLY A 20 17.03 -1.42 -16.84
C GLY A 20 16.43 -2.12 -15.63
N LEU A 21 15.16 -1.83 -15.32
CA LEU A 21 14.42 -2.46 -14.24
C LEU A 21 14.27 -3.97 -14.45
N ARG A 22 13.92 -4.41 -15.67
CA ARG A 22 13.84 -5.84 -15.99
C ARG A 22 15.17 -6.55 -15.76
N SER A 23 16.28 -5.99 -16.28
CA SER A 23 17.60 -6.57 -16.11
C SER A 23 17.97 -6.70 -14.63
N THR A 24 17.71 -5.66 -13.85
CA THR A 24 17.94 -5.63 -12.40
C THR A 24 17.11 -6.68 -11.68
N LEU A 25 15.80 -6.76 -11.95
CA LEU A 25 14.90 -7.71 -11.34
C LEU A 25 15.25 -9.15 -11.69
N THR A 26 15.54 -9.43 -12.96
CA THR A 26 15.97 -10.77 -13.43
C THR A 26 17.27 -11.19 -12.76
N GLY A 27 18.25 -10.30 -12.65
CA GLY A 27 19.51 -10.58 -11.96
C GLY A 27 19.35 -10.88 -10.45
N LEU A 28 18.22 -10.48 -9.87
CA LEU A 28 17.86 -10.73 -8.46
C LEU A 28 16.83 -11.85 -8.26
N GLY A 29 16.52 -12.60 -9.34
CA GLY A 29 15.67 -13.79 -9.30
C GLY A 29 14.17 -13.50 -9.35
N PHE A 30 13.76 -12.32 -9.85
CA PHE A 30 12.36 -11.99 -10.09
C PHE A 30 11.97 -12.24 -11.55
N GLU A 31 10.74 -12.65 -11.78
CA GLU A 31 10.12 -12.56 -13.10
C GLU A 31 9.53 -11.16 -13.31
N SER A 32 9.49 -10.71 -14.56
CA SER A 32 8.85 -9.43 -14.87
C SER A 32 8.08 -9.46 -16.18
N ALA A 33 7.00 -8.67 -16.22
CA ALA A 33 6.30 -8.27 -17.44
C ALA A 33 6.39 -6.75 -17.58
N GLU A 34 6.26 -6.25 -18.79
CA GLU A 34 6.38 -4.83 -19.11
C GLU A 34 5.08 -4.31 -19.72
N ALA A 35 4.76 -3.07 -19.43
CA ALA A 35 3.73 -2.28 -20.08
C ALA A 35 4.28 -0.87 -20.35
N ALA A 36 4.03 -0.34 -21.55
CA ALA A 36 4.46 1.00 -21.92
C ALA A 36 3.40 2.07 -21.63
N ARG A 37 2.19 1.65 -21.27
CA ARG A 37 1.03 2.53 -21.02
C ARG A 37 0.11 1.95 -19.96
N GLY A 38 -0.71 2.82 -19.36
CA GLY A 38 -1.67 2.40 -18.35
C GLY A 38 -2.71 1.39 -18.84
N GLU A 39 -3.19 1.57 -20.09
CA GLU A 39 -4.18 0.69 -20.70
C GLU A 39 -3.64 -0.74 -20.87
N GLU A 40 -2.37 -0.87 -21.25
CA GLU A 40 -1.69 -2.16 -21.35
C GLU A 40 -1.52 -2.81 -19.98
N ALA A 41 -1.13 -2.03 -18.97
CA ALA A 41 -1.02 -2.50 -17.60
C ALA A 41 -2.35 -3.03 -17.07
N LEU A 42 -3.46 -2.32 -17.32
CA LEU A 42 -4.81 -2.75 -16.93
C LEU A 42 -5.21 -4.07 -17.62
N SER A 43 -4.86 -4.24 -18.89
CA SER A 43 -5.10 -5.49 -19.62
C SER A 43 -4.32 -6.66 -19.00
N LEU A 44 -3.04 -6.44 -18.70
CA LEU A 44 -2.17 -7.46 -18.08
C LEU A 44 -2.65 -7.86 -16.68
N VAL A 45 -3.07 -6.91 -15.86
CA VAL A 45 -3.59 -7.19 -14.50
C VAL A 45 -4.88 -8.01 -14.53
N ARG A 46 -5.70 -7.90 -15.58
CA ARG A 46 -6.91 -8.71 -15.75
C ARG A 46 -6.62 -10.15 -16.18
N THR A 47 -5.53 -10.36 -16.92
CA THR A 47 -5.22 -11.65 -17.58
C THR A 47 -4.12 -12.44 -16.88
N SER A 48 -3.36 -11.80 -16.01
CA SER A 48 -2.21 -12.40 -15.33
C SER A 48 -2.16 -12.00 -13.87
N ARG A 49 -1.51 -12.84 -13.04
CA ARG A 49 -1.25 -12.53 -11.63
C ARG A 49 0.13 -11.91 -11.50
N PHE A 50 0.22 -10.89 -10.68
CA PHE A 50 1.46 -10.23 -10.29
C PHE A 50 1.54 -10.13 -8.77
N ASP A 51 2.77 -10.11 -8.25
CA ASP A 51 3.05 -9.97 -6.82
C ASP A 51 3.25 -8.51 -6.42
N ALA A 52 3.64 -7.65 -7.36
CA ALA A 52 3.67 -6.20 -7.22
C ALA A 52 3.72 -5.50 -8.58
N ILE A 53 3.45 -4.20 -8.55
CA ILE A 53 3.59 -3.30 -9.71
C ILE A 53 4.59 -2.20 -9.36
N LEU A 54 5.50 -1.92 -10.31
CA LEU A 54 6.31 -0.70 -10.37
C LEU A 54 5.65 0.22 -11.40
N LEU A 55 5.17 1.39 -10.97
CA LEU A 55 4.33 2.26 -11.79
C LEU A 55 4.93 3.66 -11.89
N ASP A 56 5.26 4.10 -13.09
CA ASP A 56 5.56 5.51 -13.33
C ASP A 56 4.27 6.35 -13.38
N LEU A 57 4.35 7.57 -12.87
CA LEU A 57 3.20 8.49 -12.91
C LEU A 57 3.13 9.30 -14.20
N LYS A 58 4.28 9.63 -14.77
CA LYS A 58 4.35 10.51 -15.93
C LYS A 58 4.36 9.69 -17.23
N MET A 59 3.20 9.17 -17.59
CA MET A 59 3.03 8.41 -18.82
C MET A 59 1.95 9.03 -19.72
N PRO A 60 2.05 8.90 -21.04
CA PRO A 60 0.99 9.28 -21.96
C PRO A 60 -0.26 8.40 -21.80
N GLY A 61 -1.38 8.84 -22.38
CA GLY A 61 -2.67 8.15 -22.28
C GLY A 61 -3.42 8.51 -21.03
N ILE A 62 -3.93 7.52 -20.31
CA ILE A 62 -4.69 7.76 -19.06
C ILE A 62 -3.81 8.23 -17.89
N GLY A 63 -2.47 8.19 -18.05
CA GLY A 63 -1.52 8.57 -17.00
C GLY A 63 -1.40 7.55 -15.85
N GLY A 64 -0.37 7.75 -15.01
CA GLY A 64 -0.08 6.81 -13.92
C GLY A 64 -1.07 6.87 -12.77
N LEU A 65 -1.55 8.05 -12.38
CA LEU A 65 -2.51 8.20 -11.28
C LEU A 65 -3.83 7.47 -11.58
N GLU A 66 -4.40 7.72 -12.76
CA GLU A 66 -5.63 7.06 -13.19
C GLU A 66 -5.43 5.55 -13.33
N THR A 67 -4.23 5.13 -13.85
CA THR A 67 -3.85 3.71 -13.90
C THR A 67 -3.85 3.10 -12.50
N CYS A 68 -3.27 3.77 -11.52
CA CYS A 68 -3.25 3.34 -10.12
C CYS A 68 -4.67 3.15 -9.57
N CYS A 69 -5.54 4.16 -9.74
CA CYS A 69 -6.94 4.10 -9.31
C CYS A 69 -7.68 2.90 -9.92
N ARG A 70 -7.54 2.67 -11.24
CA ARG A 70 -8.21 1.58 -11.94
C ARG A 70 -7.64 0.20 -11.56
N ILE A 71 -6.33 0.08 -11.38
CA ILE A 71 -5.72 -1.15 -10.88
C ILE A 71 -6.27 -1.47 -9.50
N ARG A 72 -6.40 -0.48 -8.62
CA ARG A 72 -6.94 -0.66 -7.27
C ARG A 72 -8.39 -1.16 -7.27
N GLN A 73 -9.20 -0.76 -8.24
CA GLN A 73 -10.56 -1.27 -8.43
C GLN A 73 -10.58 -2.74 -8.90
N ILE A 74 -9.67 -3.11 -9.81
CA ILE A 74 -9.60 -4.46 -10.41
C ILE A 74 -8.93 -5.44 -9.44
N ALA A 75 -7.84 -5.02 -8.80
CA ALA A 75 -7.01 -5.83 -7.92
C ALA A 75 -6.73 -5.08 -6.59
N PRO A 76 -7.70 -5.02 -5.68
CA PRO A 76 -7.63 -4.21 -4.46
C PRO A 76 -6.44 -4.50 -3.55
N ARG A 77 -5.89 -5.72 -3.62
CA ARG A 77 -4.79 -6.19 -2.78
C ARG A 77 -3.43 -6.20 -3.46
N LEU A 78 -3.37 -5.93 -4.77
CA LEU A 78 -2.12 -5.96 -5.52
C LEU A 78 -1.24 -4.78 -5.10
N PRO A 79 -0.02 -5.03 -4.61
CA PRO A 79 0.87 -3.97 -4.17
C PRO A 79 1.32 -3.08 -5.33
N ILE A 80 1.22 -1.75 -5.15
CA ILE A 80 1.61 -0.74 -6.15
C ILE A 80 2.69 0.15 -5.55
N LEU A 81 3.90 0.07 -6.09
CA LEU A 81 5.02 0.94 -5.78
C LEU A 81 5.17 1.96 -6.91
N VAL A 82 4.90 3.20 -6.62
CA VAL A 82 5.07 4.30 -7.58
C VAL A 82 6.53 4.71 -7.68
N ILE A 83 7.00 4.96 -8.90
CA ILE A 83 8.34 5.46 -9.21
C ILE A 83 8.18 6.74 -10.02
N SER A 84 8.62 7.89 -9.54
CA SER A 84 8.40 9.17 -10.22
C SER A 84 9.56 10.15 -10.09
N VAL A 85 9.67 11.08 -11.01
CA VAL A 85 10.65 12.19 -10.94
C VAL A 85 10.17 13.32 -10.02
N SER A 86 8.88 13.35 -9.65
CA SER A 86 8.35 14.37 -8.75
C SER A 86 8.77 14.07 -7.32
N ASP A 87 9.41 15.03 -6.69
CA ASP A 87 9.75 14.98 -5.25
C ASP A 87 8.83 15.86 -4.40
N SER A 88 7.80 16.44 -5.04
CA SER A 88 6.83 17.28 -4.34
C SER A 88 6.00 16.44 -3.35
N GLU A 89 5.74 17.03 -2.19
CA GLU A 89 4.89 16.40 -1.17
C GLU A 89 3.47 16.16 -1.72
N ASP A 90 2.92 17.11 -2.47
CA ASP A 90 1.62 16.98 -3.11
C ASP A 90 1.55 15.78 -4.07
N GLY A 91 2.57 15.59 -4.92
CA GLY A 91 2.62 14.46 -5.85
C GLY A 91 2.70 13.10 -5.14
N LYS A 92 3.37 13.04 -3.98
CA LYS A 92 3.42 11.83 -3.14
C LYS A 92 2.04 11.56 -2.54
N VAL A 93 1.38 12.59 -2.01
CA VAL A 93 0.03 12.50 -1.44
C VAL A 93 -0.98 12.06 -2.50
N GLU A 94 -0.96 12.67 -3.69
CA GLU A 94 -1.84 12.30 -4.81
C GLU A 94 -1.67 10.83 -5.22
N ALA A 95 -0.43 10.33 -5.30
CA ALA A 95 -0.17 8.93 -5.62
C ALA A 95 -0.74 7.98 -4.57
N LEU A 96 -0.57 8.32 -3.29
CA LEU A 96 -1.11 7.53 -2.18
C LEU A 96 -2.64 7.60 -2.15
N ASP A 97 -3.23 8.76 -2.43
CA ASP A 97 -4.69 8.92 -2.54
C ASP A 97 -5.27 8.14 -3.73
N ALA A 98 -4.52 8.03 -4.82
CA ALA A 98 -4.85 7.17 -5.95
C ALA A 98 -4.77 5.66 -5.61
N GLY A 99 -4.25 5.31 -4.44
CA GLY A 99 -4.19 3.94 -3.93
C GLY A 99 -2.81 3.28 -4.03
N ALA A 100 -1.74 4.03 -4.27
CA ALA A 100 -0.38 3.49 -4.17
C ALA A 100 -0.07 3.05 -2.73
N ASP A 101 0.74 2.00 -2.59
CA ASP A 101 1.19 1.51 -1.28
C ASP A 101 2.49 2.20 -0.86
N ASP A 102 3.31 2.63 -1.81
CA ASP A 102 4.58 3.27 -1.55
C ASP A 102 5.03 4.12 -2.75
N TYR A 103 6.03 4.97 -2.55
CA TYR A 103 6.53 5.92 -3.52
C TYR A 103 8.05 5.97 -3.49
N ILE A 104 8.69 6.01 -4.67
CA ILE A 104 10.14 6.21 -4.83
C ILE A 104 10.37 7.37 -5.79
N THR A 105 11.25 8.28 -5.42
CA THR A 105 11.67 9.40 -6.28
C THR A 105 12.85 9.00 -7.17
N LYS A 106 12.78 9.29 -8.46
CA LYS A 106 13.91 9.18 -9.40
C LYS A 106 14.87 10.39 -9.20
N PRO A 107 16.21 10.21 -9.12
CA PRO A 107 16.93 8.95 -9.21
C PRO A 107 16.93 8.16 -7.87
N PHE A 108 16.87 6.84 -7.96
CA PHE A 108 16.88 5.94 -6.81
C PHE A 108 18.01 4.90 -6.93
N SER A 109 18.43 4.35 -5.82
CA SER A 109 19.37 3.24 -5.79
C SER A 109 18.65 1.90 -5.97
N VAL A 110 19.33 0.92 -6.57
CA VAL A 110 18.83 -0.47 -6.66
C VAL A 110 18.54 -1.02 -5.26
N LYS A 111 19.36 -0.67 -4.26
CA LYS A 111 19.20 -1.09 -2.87
C LYS A 111 17.89 -0.57 -2.29
N GLU A 112 17.56 0.69 -2.51
CA GLU A 112 16.31 1.30 -2.05
C GLU A 112 15.10 0.67 -2.73
N LEU A 113 15.11 0.59 -4.07
CA LEU A 113 14.04 -0.06 -4.82
C LEU A 113 13.74 -1.47 -4.29
N MET A 114 14.80 -2.27 -4.09
CA MET A 114 14.65 -3.64 -3.63
C MET A 114 14.17 -3.75 -2.18
N ALA A 115 14.63 -2.85 -1.32
CA ALA A 115 14.15 -2.81 0.07
C ALA A 115 12.65 -2.53 0.13
N ARG A 116 12.18 -1.51 -0.61
CA ARG A 116 10.77 -1.13 -0.69
C ARG A 116 9.92 -2.21 -1.37
N LEU A 117 10.37 -2.74 -2.51
CA LEU A 117 9.66 -3.79 -3.24
C LEU A 117 9.48 -5.06 -2.40
N ARG A 118 10.56 -5.54 -1.78
CA ARG A 118 10.49 -6.73 -0.90
C ARG A 118 9.62 -6.49 0.32
N ALA A 119 9.68 -5.31 0.93
CA ALA A 119 8.81 -4.95 2.06
C ALA A 119 7.33 -4.99 1.65
N THR A 120 7.02 -4.45 0.47
CA THR A 120 5.67 -4.38 -0.09
C THR A 120 5.12 -5.78 -0.41
N ILE A 121 5.93 -6.64 -1.08
CA ILE A 121 5.54 -8.02 -1.40
C ILE A 121 5.38 -8.87 -0.13
N ARG A 122 6.36 -8.82 0.78
CA ARG A 122 6.33 -9.62 2.02
C ARG A 122 5.06 -9.38 2.82
N ARG A 123 4.59 -8.14 2.89
CA ARG A 123 3.36 -7.80 3.61
C ARG A 123 2.11 -8.33 2.93
N ALA A 124 2.06 -8.29 1.60
CA ALA A 124 0.95 -8.86 0.85
C ALA A 124 0.84 -10.39 1.00
N GLN A 125 1.98 -11.04 1.29
CA GLN A 125 2.11 -12.49 1.39
C GLN A 125 2.34 -13.01 2.81
N MET A 126 2.27 -12.16 3.85
CA MET A 126 2.42 -12.65 5.21
C MET A 126 1.46 -13.82 5.43
N PRO A 127 1.98 -15.03 5.74
CA PRO A 127 1.13 -16.16 6.00
C PRO A 127 0.23 -15.85 7.17
N GLU A 128 -1.01 -16.24 7.03
CA GLU A 128 -2.04 -16.21 8.04
C GLU A 128 -1.47 -16.85 9.32
N GLN A 129 -1.05 -16.01 10.26
CA GLN A 129 -0.74 -16.55 11.59
C GLN A 129 -2.03 -17.14 12.15
N LYS A 130 -1.92 -18.41 12.55
CA LYS A 130 -2.98 -19.16 13.22
C LYS A 130 -3.55 -18.35 14.37
N ALA A 131 -4.70 -17.80 14.15
CA ALA A 131 -5.84 -17.60 15.05
C ALA A 131 -6.89 -16.86 14.24
N ASP A 132 -8.03 -17.49 14.01
CA ASP A 132 -9.26 -16.88 13.50
C ASP A 132 -9.86 -15.90 14.54
N ASP A 133 -9.03 -15.26 15.33
CA ASP A 133 -9.49 -14.27 16.31
C ASP A 133 -9.88 -13.00 15.55
N VAL A 134 -11.16 -12.94 15.21
CA VAL A 134 -11.78 -11.72 14.72
C VAL A 134 -11.59 -10.64 15.77
N ILE A 135 -10.97 -9.54 15.38
CA ILE A 135 -10.85 -8.37 16.26
C ILE A 135 -12.09 -7.51 16.01
N ALA A 136 -13.01 -7.51 16.96
CA ALA A 136 -14.22 -6.70 16.90
C ALA A 136 -14.16 -5.56 17.91
N ILE A 137 -14.38 -4.33 17.46
CA ILE A 137 -14.42 -3.12 18.28
C ILE A 137 -15.55 -2.24 17.75
N GLY A 138 -16.61 -2.07 18.54
CA GLY A 138 -17.84 -1.43 18.09
C GLY A 138 -18.47 -2.17 16.92
N ASP A 139 -18.74 -1.48 15.82
CA ASP A 139 -19.31 -2.06 14.59
C ASP A 139 -18.24 -2.43 13.54
N ILE A 140 -16.96 -2.39 13.92
CA ILE A 140 -15.84 -2.73 13.06
C ILE A 140 -15.30 -4.11 13.43
N GLU A 141 -15.31 -5.01 12.46
CA GLU A 141 -14.75 -6.36 12.57
C GLU A 141 -13.57 -6.51 11.60
N LEU A 142 -12.44 -6.96 12.11
CA LEU A 142 -11.25 -7.26 11.31
C LEU A 142 -10.94 -8.75 11.40
N HIS A 143 -10.94 -9.40 10.24
CA HIS A 143 -10.61 -10.81 10.05
C HIS A 143 -9.18 -10.94 9.52
N PRO A 144 -8.17 -11.20 10.37
CA PRO A 144 -6.77 -11.19 9.96
C PRO A 144 -6.46 -12.19 8.86
N THR A 145 -6.94 -13.41 9.00
CA THR A 145 -6.73 -14.52 8.07
C THR A 145 -7.31 -14.25 6.68
N ARG A 146 -8.52 -13.70 6.63
CA ARG A 146 -9.20 -13.37 5.37
C ARG A 146 -8.77 -12.02 4.80
N ARG A 147 -7.97 -11.23 5.52
CA ARG A 147 -7.67 -9.81 5.24
C ARG A 147 -8.94 -9.03 4.90
N LEU A 148 -10.00 -9.28 5.65
CA LEU A 148 -11.32 -8.68 5.48
C LEU A 148 -11.60 -7.74 6.65
N VAL A 149 -12.15 -6.59 6.35
CA VAL A 149 -12.72 -5.66 7.33
C VAL A 149 -14.19 -5.50 7.03
N LEU A 150 -15.02 -5.57 8.06
CA LEU A 150 -16.44 -5.28 7.99
C LEU A 150 -16.73 -4.06 8.85
N LYS A 151 -17.63 -3.19 8.38
CA LYS A 151 -18.27 -2.14 9.18
C LYS A 151 -19.78 -2.40 9.18
N SER A 152 -20.37 -2.58 10.33
CA SER A 152 -21.79 -2.95 10.46
C SER A 152 -22.17 -4.12 9.55
N GLY A 153 -21.31 -5.15 9.47
CA GLY A 153 -21.47 -6.34 8.62
C GLY A 153 -21.21 -6.12 7.12
N ARG A 154 -20.87 -4.92 6.66
CA ARG A 154 -20.58 -4.61 5.25
C ARG A 154 -19.09 -4.59 4.98
N PRO A 155 -18.62 -5.23 3.89
CA PRO A 155 -17.18 -5.24 3.53
C PRO A 155 -16.64 -3.84 3.26
N VAL A 156 -15.48 -3.56 3.88
CA VAL A 156 -14.70 -2.34 3.66
C VAL A 156 -13.43 -2.70 2.90
N HIS A 157 -13.24 -2.12 1.72
CA HIS A 157 -12.06 -2.38 0.90
C HIS A 157 -10.87 -1.52 1.34
N LEU A 158 -9.86 -2.16 1.93
CA LEU A 158 -8.61 -1.54 2.33
C LEU A 158 -7.46 -2.01 1.42
N THR A 159 -6.51 -1.11 1.15
CA THR A 159 -5.23 -1.52 0.54
C THR A 159 -4.42 -2.36 1.53
N PRO A 160 -3.40 -3.11 1.08
CA PRO A 160 -2.58 -3.90 1.99
C PRO A 160 -2.04 -3.11 3.18
N LYS A 161 -1.53 -1.90 2.96
CA LYS A 161 -0.99 -1.06 4.04
C LYS A 161 -2.05 -0.45 4.94
N GLN A 162 -3.20 -0.04 4.39
CA GLN A 162 -4.34 0.42 5.19
C GLN A 162 -4.82 -0.69 6.14
N PHE A 163 -4.90 -1.92 5.63
CA PHE A 163 -5.28 -3.08 6.44
C PHE A 163 -4.28 -3.33 7.58
N ASP A 164 -2.98 -3.31 7.27
CA ASP A 164 -1.94 -3.55 8.27
C ASP A 164 -1.89 -2.46 9.34
N LEU A 165 -2.08 -1.18 8.97
CA LEU A 165 -2.23 -0.06 9.90
C LEU A 165 -3.43 -0.24 10.81
N LEU A 166 -4.59 -0.51 10.21
CA LEU A 166 -5.84 -0.70 10.98
C LEU A 166 -5.70 -1.87 11.96
N ARG A 167 -5.21 -3.02 11.48
CA ARG A 167 -4.95 -4.20 12.31
C ARG A 167 -4.04 -3.87 13.47
N PHE A 168 -2.92 -3.18 13.21
CA PHE A 168 -1.97 -2.84 14.24
C PHE A 168 -2.60 -1.95 15.33
N LEU A 169 -3.37 -0.96 14.92
CA LEU A 169 -4.06 -0.04 15.83
C LEU A 169 -5.16 -0.76 16.62
N MET A 170 -5.95 -1.62 15.99
CA MET A 170 -6.99 -2.41 16.68
C MET A 170 -6.38 -3.39 17.69
N CYS A 171 -5.24 -4.03 17.37
CA CYS A 171 -4.50 -4.87 18.33
C CYS A 171 -3.96 -4.09 19.54
N HIS A 172 -3.82 -2.76 19.43
CA HIS A 172 -3.37 -1.87 20.51
C HIS A 172 -4.49 -0.93 20.98
N SER A 173 -5.74 -1.35 20.81
CA SER A 173 -6.91 -0.53 21.15
C SER A 173 -6.82 0.06 22.56
N GLY A 174 -7.34 1.28 22.71
CA GLY A 174 -7.33 2.05 23.95
C GLY A 174 -6.00 2.74 24.29
N ARG A 175 -4.92 2.44 23.56
CA ARG A 175 -3.59 3.03 23.83
C ARG A 175 -3.09 3.85 22.65
N PRO A 176 -2.49 5.03 22.88
CA PRO A 176 -1.84 5.78 21.84
C PRO A 176 -0.64 5.00 21.26
N VAL A 177 -0.56 4.93 19.95
CA VAL A 177 0.58 4.33 19.24
C VAL A 177 1.40 5.44 18.61
N PRO A 178 2.68 5.60 18.98
CA PRO A 178 3.55 6.64 18.43
C PRO A 178 3.69 6.57 16.92
N HIS A 179 3.80 7.73 16.26
CA HIS A 179 3.97 7.85 14.81
C HIS A 179 5.14 6.98 14.29
N GLU A 180 6.29 7.08 14.96
CA GLU A 180 7.50 6.32 14.62
C GLU A 180 7.26 4.80 14.64
N ARG A 181 6.50 4.32 15.63
CA ARG A 181 6.17 2.90 15.76
C ARG A 181 5.25 2.42 14.63
N LEU A 182 4.29 3.25 14.21
CA LEU A 182 3.42 2.97 13.08
C LEU A 182 4.20 2.96 11.76
N LEU A 183 5.04 3.97 11.53
CA LEU A 183 5.90 4.05 10.35
C LEU A 183 6.81 2.82 10.26
N LYS A 184 7.52 2.51 11.33
CA LYS A 184 8.43 1.34 11.39
C LYS A 184 7.68 0.03 11.14
N PHE A 185 6.50 -0.14 11.71
CA PHE A 185 5.69 -1.35 11.52
C PHE A 185 5.25 -1.51 10.07
N VAL A 186 4.76 -0.44 9.43
CA VAL A 186 4.14 -0.53 8.10
C VAL A 186 5.15 -0.34 6.97
N TRP A 187 6.18 0.46 7.15
CA TRP A 187 7.15 0.75 6.07
C TRP A 187 8.55 0.20 6.35
N GLY A 188 8.89 -0.10 7.59
CA GLY A 188 10.21 -0.61 7.99
C GLY A 188 11.07 0.45 8.70
N SER A 189 12.25 0.01 9.19
CA SER A 189 13.12 0.86 10.00
C SER A 189 13.83 1.99 9.23
N GLU A 190 13.80 1.96 7.91
CA GLU A 190 14.43 2.98 7.07
C GLU A 190 13.56 4.24 6.90
N TYR A 191 12.29 4.17 7.31
CA TYR A 191 11.36 5.29 7.27
C TYR A 191 11.46 6.12 8.55
N GLN A 192 12.19 7.22 8.48
CA GLN A 192 12.27 8.21 9.55
C GLN A 192 11.74 9.54 9.03
N GLY A 193 10.64 10.02 9.62
CA GLY A 193 10.17 11.39 9.44
C GLY A 193 9.09 11.62 8.37
N GLU A 194 8.65 10.63 7.63
CA GLU A 194 7.61 10.78 6.60
C GLU A 194 6.19 10.77 7.21
N LEU A 195 5.92 11.71 8.13
CA LEU A 195 4.63 11.80 8.84
C LEU A 195 3.46 12.05 7.88
N GLU A 196 3.67 12.73 6.77
CA GLU A 196 2.62 13.02 5.80
C GLU A 196 2.07 11.75 5.15
N TYR A 197 2.93 10.75 4.89
CA TYR A 197 2.47 9.43 4.46
C TYR A 197 1.48 8.82 5.45
N LEU A 198 1.87 8.80 6.72
CA LEU A 198 1.03 8.25 7.78
C LEU A 198 -0.29 9.02 7.90
N ARG A 199 -0.27 10.36 7.82
CA ARG A 199 -1.47 11.21 7.85
C ARG A 199 -2.41 10.89 6.69
N THR A 200 -1.87 10.74 5.49
CA THR A 200 -2.65 10.38 4.30
C THR A 200 -3.34 9.02 4.48
N PHE A 201 -2.62 8.00 4.92
CA PHE A 201 -3.22 6.69 5.17
C PHE A 201 -4.28 6.73 6.28
N MET A 202 -4.05 7.49 7.35
CA MET A 202 -5.05 7.66 8.43
C MET A 202 -6.30 8.35 7.93
N SER A 203 -6.15 9.40 7.10
CA SER A 203 -7.28 10.06 6.46
C SER A 203 -8.07 9.12 5.55
N GLN A 204 -7.38 8.31 4.74
CA GLN A 204 -8.02 7.31 3.87
C GLN A 204 -8.75 6.23 4.65
N ILE A 205 -8.17 5.73 5.73
CA ILE A 205 -8.82 4.73 6.59
C ILE A 205 -10.07 5.34 7.21
N ARG A 206 -10.01 6.56 7.76
CA ARG A 206 -11.17 7.27 8.31
C ARG A 206 -12.31 7.39 7.31
N LYS A 207 -12.02 7.81 6.07
CA LYS A 207 -13.03 7.90 4.99
C LYS A 207 -13.78 6.59 4.75
N LYS A 208 -13.22 5.45 5.14
CA LYS A 208 -13.78 4.11 4.91
C LYS A 208 -14.46 3.51 6.13
N ILE A 209 -14.01 3.84 7.35
CA ILE A 209 -14.51 3.22 8.57
C ILE A 209 -15.31 4.16 9.47
N GLU A 210 -15.14 5.47 9.35
CA GLU A 210 -15.90 6.44 10.14
C GLU A 210 -17.18 6.86 9.43
N ASP A 211 -18.20 7.24 10.21
CA ASP A 211 -19.41 7.85 9.67
C ASP A 211 -19.16 9.32 9.30
N ASP A 212 -18.38 10.00 10.12
CA ASP A 212 -17.87 11.36 9.88
C ASP A 212 -16.33 11.35 10.00
N PRO A 213 -15.60 11.33 8.88
CA PRO A 213 -14.13 11.32 8.89
C PRO A 213 -13.49 12.57 9.53
N ALA A 214 -14.23 13.70 9.58
CA ALA A 214 -13.76 14.94 10.20
C ALA A 214 -13.87 14.88 11.73
N ASN A 215 -14.85 14.14 12.25
CA ASN A 215 -15.06 13.90 13.67
C ASN A 215 -14.98 12.39 13.98
N PRO A 216 -13.79 11.77 13.86
CA PRO A 216 -13.64 10.34 14.00
C PRO A 216 -13.97 9.85 15.40
N LYS A 217 -14.65 8.69 15.48
CA LYS A 217 -15.00 8.02 16.74
C LYS A 217 -14.06 6.88 17.08
N TYR A 218 -13.57 6.15 16.06
CA TYR A 218 -12.70 4.99 16.23
C TYR A 218 -11.23 5.34 16.14
N LEU A 219 -10.84 6.04 15.07
CA LEU A 219 -9.45 6.33 14.77
C LEU A 219 -9.09 7.75 15.18
N LEU A 220 -8.71 7.92 16.44
CA LEU A 220 -8.40 9.21 17.03
C LEU A 220 -6.95 9.64 16.77
N THR A 221 -6.73 10.96 16.78
CA THR A 221 -5.38 11.55 16.79
C THR A 221 -5.07 11.99 18.22
N ASP A 222 -3.98 11.43 18.78
CA ASP A 222 -3.40 11.95 20.03
C ASP A 222 -2.31 12.95 19.65
N ALA A 223 -2.60 14.23 19.86
CA ALA A 223 -1.71 15.32 19.46
C ALA A 223 -0.28 15.10 19.98
N TYR A 224 0.71 15.30 19.13
CA TYR A 224 2.15 15.13 19.39
C TYR A 224 2.62 13.71 19.72
N VAL A 225 1.72 12.72 19.83
CA VAL A 225 2.04 11.33 20.16
C VAL A 225 1.87 10.42 18.95
N GLY A 226 0.66 10.34 18.41
CA GLY A 226 0.34 9.41 17.35
C GLY A 226 -1.13 9.21 17.13
N TYR A 227 -1.52 7.94 16.96
CA TYR A 227 -2.91 7.56 16.73
C TYR A 227 -3.36 6.49 17.71
N ARG A 228 -4.63 6.50 18.02
CA ARG A 228 -5.28 5.53 18.88
C ARG A 228 -6.53 5.01 18.22
N PHE A 229 -6.75 3.71 18.33
CA PHE A 229 -8.03 3.10 18.01
C PHE A 229 -8.79 2.82 19.29
N CYS A 230 -10.05 3.18 19.37
CA CYS A 230 -10.87 2.91 20.53
C CYS A 230 -12.31 2.62 20.11
N GLU A 231 -13.07 2.03 21.00
CA GLU A 231 -14.51 1.90 20.86
C GLU A 231 -15.16 3.28 20.99
N ALA A 232 -16.12 3.57 20.15
CA ALA A 232 -16.94 4.76 20.28
C ALA A 232 -17.80 4.61 21.54
N PHE A 233 -17.65 5.52 22.48
CA PHE A 233 -18.50 5.64 23.65
C PHE A 233 -19.84 6.28 23.28
#